data_8b881bb8b7bd93dbf3b67bbb9b68a1c2
#
_entry.id   8b881bb8b7bd93dbf3b67bbb9b68a1c2
#
_cell.length_a   1.000
_cell.length_b   1.000
_cell.length_c   1.000
_cell.angle_alpha   90.00
_cell.angle_beta   90.00
_cell.angle_gamma   90.00
#
_symmetry.space_group_name_H-M   'P 1'
#
loop_
_entity.id
_entity.type
_entity.pdbx_description
1 polymer ?
#
loop_
_entity_poly.entity_id
_entity_poly.type
_entity_poly.pdbx_seq_one_letter_code
_entity_poly.pdbx_strand_id
1 'polypeptide(L)'
;MALTCTCPANTSLTTIPSFTCSESFGQIQKVAFQRLTASGTKNAFISPATIDLKASWTALFSAADSTKIVVSPYIEAPTQEAGAARTFGGGNETLGGMQRIIGSEPSSFTAVLRGVPQASVIIPLKELMCEADAGNLGVYLFDENGLVEAIQDPSVATTFYPIPIRAFFVGDKVHGGLEAPDNNTISW
;
A
#
# COMPACT_ATOMS: atom_id res chain seq x y z
N MET A 1 -15.82 -20.07 -3.41
CA MET A 1 -16.58 -18.94 -3.96
C MET A 1 -16.41 -18.99 -5.47
N ALA A 2 -17.44 -19.30 -6.22
CA ALA A 2 -17.36 -19.35 -7.68
C ALA A 2 -17.35 -17.91 -8.20
N LEU A 3 -16.28 -17.51 -8.86
CA LEU A 3 -16.22 -16.27 -9.63
C LEU A 3 -17.14 -16.45 -10.85
N THR A 4 -18.40 -16.06 -10.72
CA THR A 4 -19.28 -15.91 -11.87
C THR A 4 -18.88 -14.62 -12.60
N CYS A 5 -17.91 -14.74 -13.49
CA CYS A 5 -17.64 -13.69 -14.45
C CYS A 5 -18.73 -13.74 -15.52
N THR A 6 -19.81 -13.03 -15.33
CA THR A 6 -20.79 -12.77 -16.40
C THR A 6 -20.18 -11.74 -17.34
N CYS A 7 -19.46 -12.23 -18.35
CA CYS A 7 -19.16 -11.38 -19.48
C CYS A 7 -20.50 -11.06 -20.16
N PRO A 8 -20.91 -9.79 -20.26
CA PRO A 8 -22.14 -9.44 -20.93
C PRO A 8 -22.01 -9.81 -22.42
N ALA A 9 -22.65 -10.91 -22.80
CA ALA A 9 -22.76 -11.25 -24.20
C ALA A 9 -23.61 -10.19 -24.91
N ASN A 10 -23.12 -9.66 -26.01
CA ASN A 10 -23.84 -8.74 -26.91
C ASN A 10 -24.01 -7.28 -26.41
N THR A 11 -23.24 -6.82 -25.48
CA THR A 11 -23.14 -5.38 -25.20
C THR A 11 -21.89 -4.77 -25.86
N SER A 12 -21.96 -3.49 -26.23
CA SER A 12 -20.81 -2.77 -26.74
C SER A 12 -19.71 -2.70 -25.67
N LEU A 13 -18.45 -2.73 -26.08
CA LEU A 13 -17.33 -2.53 -25.16
C LEU A 13 -17.46 -1.17 -24.48
N THR A 14 -17.07 -1.13 -23.20
CA THR A 14 -16.99 0.14 -22.46
C THR A 14 -15.98 1.05 -23.12
N THR A 15 -16.36 2.28 -23.38
CA THR A 15 -15.46 3.30 -23.93
C THR A 15 -14.37 3.63 -22.91
N ILE A 16 -13.13 3.59 -23.35
CA ILE A 16 -12.01 4.09 -22.57
C ILE A 16 -11.90 5.60 -22.87
N PRO A 17 -12.17 6.49 -21.90
CA PRO A 17 -12.10 7.93 -22.16
C PRO A 17 -10.65 8.35 -22.44
N SER A 18 -10.46 9.32 -23.33
CA SER A 18 -9.17 9.99 -23.47
C SER A 18 -8.93 10.89 -22.25
N PHE A 19 -7.70 10.95 -21.79
CA PHE A 19 -7.30 11.83 -20.69
C PHE A 19 -6.45 12.98 -21.25
N THR A 20 -6.56 14.15 -20.64
CA THR A 20 -5.82 15.36 -21.02
C THR A 20 -4.62 15.64 -20.12
N CYS A 21 -4.61 15.07 -18.92
CA CYS A 21 -3.51 15.20 -17.97
C CYS A 21 -3.11 13.81 -17.48
N SER A 22 -1.82 13.50 -17.47
CA SER A 22 -1.32 12.28 -16.83
C SER A 22 -1.33 12.45 -15.31
N GLU A 23 -1.93 11.51 -14.60
CA GLU A 23 -1.68 11.38 -13.17
C GLU A 23 -0.26 10.81 -13.00
N SER A 24 0.62 11.60 -12.41
CA SER A 24 1.98 11.18 -12.10
C SER A 24 2.18 11.28 -10.61
N PHE A 25 2.29 10.14 -9.94
CA PHE A 25 2.75 10.06 -8.56
C PHE A 25 4.27 10.16 -8.59
N GLY A 26 4.83 11.08 -7.82
CA GLY A 26 6.27 11.30 -7.74
C GLY A 26 6.99 10.21 -6.95
N GLN A 27 8.25 10.45 -6.62
CA GLN A 27 8.99 9.52 -5.78
C GLN A 27 8.39 9.46 -4.37
N ILE A 28 8.08 8.25 -3.91
CA ILE A 28 7.59 8.02 -2.56
C ILE A 28 8.71 8.36 -1.56
N GLN A 29 8.45 9.28 -0.64
CA GLN A 29 9.42 9.75 0.33
C GLN A 29 9.14 9.26 1.75
N LYS A 30 7.87 9.04 2.08
CA LYS A 30 7.42 8.60 3.40
C LYS A 30 6.23 7.66 3.28
N VAL A 31 6.07 6.85 4.30
CA VAL A 31 4.88 6.01 4.46
C VAL A 31 4.27 6.24 5.84
N ALA A 32 2.95 6.21 5.92
CA ALA A 32 2.24 6.30 7.18
C ALA A 32 1.42 5.03 7.41
N PHE A 33 1.62 4.42 8.55
CA PHE A 33 0.94 3.19 8.93
C PHE A 33 -0.25 3.48 9.82
N GLN A 34 -1.37 2.82 9.58
CA GLN A 34 -2.58 2.89 10.38
C GLN A 34 -3.24 1.52 10.45
N ARG A 35 -3.90 1.21 11.55
CA ARG A 35 -4.78 0.05 11.60
C ARG A 35 -5.94 0.21 10.62
N LEU A 36 -6.32 -0.87 9.95
CA LEU A 36 -7.46 -0.87 9.03
C LEU A 36 -8.78 -0.63 9.78
N THR A 37 -8.87 -1.13 11.01
CA THR A 37 -10.08 -1.02 11.83
C THR A 37 -9.79 -0.49 13.24
N ALA A 38 -10.68 0.34 13.73
CA ALA A 38 -10.75 0.79 15.10
C ALA A 38 -12.09 0.37 15.71
N SER A 39 -12.07 -0.47 16.74
CA SER A 39 -13.29 -0.93 17.44
C SER A 39 -14.39 -1.46 16.49
N GLY A 40 -13.99 -2.22 15.47
CA GLY A 40 -14.90 -2.80 14.47
C GLY A 40 -15.32 -1.87 13.34
N THR A 41 -14.92 -0.59 13.38
CA THR A 41 -15.16 0.38 12.30
C THR A 41 -13.88 0.59 11.49
N LYS A 42 -14.00 0.71 10.18
CA LYS A 42 -12.85 1.00 9.31
C LYS A 42 -12.32 2.41 9.56
N ASN A 43 -11.01 2.53 9.72
CA ASN A 43 -10.35 3.83 9.74
C ASN A 43 -10.38 4.45 8.34
N ALA A 44 -10.86 5.68 8.24
CA ALA A 44 -11.05 6.36 6.97
C ALA A 44 -10.94 7.88 7.08
N PHE A 45 -10.56 8.51 5.97
CA PHE A 45 -10.81 9.93 5.74
C PHE A 45 -12.11 10.05 4.94
N ILE A 46 -13.07 10.82 5.46
CA ILE A 46 -14.44 10.90 4.92
C ILE A 46 -14.58 11.96 3.81
N SER A 47 -13.54 12.74 3.53
CA SER A 47 -13.56 13.77 2.52
C SER A 47 -12.18 13.97 1.91
N PRO A 48 -12.07 14.23 0.59
CA PRO A 48 -10.80 14.64 -0.01
C PRO A 48 -10.17 15.81 0.74
N ALA A 49 -10.96 16.82 1.11
CA ALA A 49 -10.49 17.96 1.88
C ALA A 49 -9.91 17.59 3.25
N THR A 50 -10.30 16.46 3.85
CA THR A 50 -9.72 16.02 5.13
C THR A 50 -8.42 15.26 4.96
N ILE A 51 -8.24 14.50 3.88
CA ILE A 51 -6.99 13.80 3.60
C ILE A 51 -5.88 14.78 3.18
N ASP A 52 -6.24 15.88 2.52
CA ASP A 52 -5.30 16.92 2.10
C ASP A 52 -4.96 17.92 3.23
N LEU A 53 -5.73 17.90 4.32
CA LEU A 53 -5.58 18.86 5.39
C LEU A 53 -4.59 18.39 6.45
N LYS A 54 -3.45 19.08 6.58
CA LYS A 54 -2.42 18.80 7.60
C LYS A 54 -2.97 18.68 9.03
N ALA A 55 -4.00 19.44 9.38
CA ALA A 55 -4.62 19.40 10.71
C ALA A 55 -5.23 18.03 11.03
N SER A 56 -5.84 17.37 10.04
CA SER A 56 -6.42 16.02 10.19
C SER A 56 -5.33 14.99 10.51
N TRP A 57 -4.21 15.05 9.83
CA TRP A 57 -3.05 14.18 10.09
C TRP A 57 -2.45 14.43 11.48
N THR A 58 -2.30 15.70 11.87
CA THR A 58 -1.75 16.07 13.19
C THR A 58 -2.60 15.50 14.33
N ALA A 59 -3.92 15.51 14.21
CA ALA A 59 -4.83 14.91 15.17
C ALA A 59 -4.62 13.39 15.29
N LEU A 60 -4.46 12.69 14.15
CA LEU A 60 -4.24 11.24 14.10
C LEU A 60 -2.84 10.84 14.59
N PHE A 61 -1.82 11.66 14.38
CA PHE A 61 -0.47 11.40 14.91
C PHE A 61 -0.43 11.45 16.44
N SER A 62 -1.23 12.33 17.05
CA SER A 62 -1.34 12.48 18.49
C SER A 62 -2.40 11.60 19.15
N ALA A 63 -3.17 10.85 18.36
CA ALA A 63 -4.21 9.96 18.89
C ALA A 63 -3.61 8.90 19.82
N ALA A 64 -4.34 8.57 20.90
CA ALA A 64 -3.96 7.54 21.87
C ALA A 64 -4.73 6.23 21.68
N ASP A 65 -5.53 6.14 20.64
CA ASP A 65 -6.39 5.00 20.34
C ASP A 65 -5.99 4.29 19.03
N SER A 66 -6.82 3.36 18.59
CA SER A 66 -6.61 2.58 17.36
C SER A 66 -6.76 3.37 16.05
N THR A 67 -7.07 4.67 16.11
CA THR A 67 -7.06 5.57 14.95
C THR A 67 -5.68 6.18 14.70
N LYS A 68 -4.74 5.98 15.63
CA LYS A 68 -3.38 6.53 15.54
C LYS A 68 -2.69 6.16 14.24
N ILE A 69 -2.03 7.16 13.66
CA ILE A 69 -1.15 6.99 12.51
C ILE A 69 0.31 7.14 12.95
N VAL A 70 1.16 6.26 12.45
CA VAL A 70 2.61 6.29 12.67
C VAL A 70 3.30 6.54 11.34
N VAL A 71 4.12 7.59 11.26
CA VAL A 71 4.84 7.96 10.03
C VAL A 71 6.26 7.44 10.08
N SER A 72 6.71 6.85 8.98
CA SER A 72 8.11 6.43 8.83
C SER A 72 9.05 7.65 8.74
N PRO A 73 10.33 7.51 9.05
CA PRO A 73 11.35 8.42 8.55
C PRO A 73 11.32 8.50 7.02
N TYR A 74 12.12 9.39 6.45
CA TYR A 74 12.34 9.38 5.01
C TYR A 74 12.88 8.02 4.57
N ILE A 75 12.30 7.51 3.48
CA ILE A 75 12.72 6.25 2.85
C ILE A 75 13.52 6.57 1.60
N GLU A 76 14.45 5.68 1.28
CA GLU A 76 15.27 5.78 0.08
C GLU A 76 15.06 4.57 -0.81
N ALA A 77 15.33 4.74 -2.11
CA ALA A 77 15.21 3.71 -3.12
C ALA A 77 13.88 2.93 -3.06
N PRO A 78 12.72 3.62 -2.97
CA PRO A 78 11.45 2.94 -3.00
C PRO A 78 11.27 2.22 -4.35
N THR A 79 10.90 0.94 -4.29
CA THR A 79 10.61 0.13 -5.46
C THR A 79 9.27 -0.55 -5.27
N GLN A 80 8.38 -0.39 -6.23
CA GLN A 80 7.09 -1.05 -6.25
C GLN A 80 7.00 -1.95 -7.47
N GLU A 81 6.69 -3.22 -7.26
CA GLU A 81 6.46 -4.19 -8.33
C GLU A 81 4.98 -4.55 -8.39
N ALA A 82 4.38 -4.38 -9.55
CA ALA A 82 2.99 -4.79 -9.75
C ALA A 82 2.89 -6.32 -9.78
N GLY A 83 1.82 -6.85 -9.20
CA GLY A 83 1.55 -8.28 -9.25
C GLY A 83 1.29 -8.77 -10.68
N ALA A 84 1.90 -9.89 -11.03
CA ALA A 84 1.69 -10.53 -12.33
C ALA A 84 0.33 -11.25 -12.40
N ALA A 85 -0.20 -11.41 -13.60
CA ALA A 85 -1.41 -12.22 -13.79
C ALA A 85 -1.08 -13.70 -13.57
N ARG A 86 -1.85 -14.35 -12.71
CA ARG A 86 -1.82 -15.82 -12.55
C ARG A 86 -2.71 -16.46 -13.60
N THR A 87 -2.13 -17.28 -14.45
CA THR A 87 -2.84 -17.97 -15.52
C THR A 87 -2.92 -19.46 -15.24
N PHE A 88 -3.99 -20.09 -15.74
CA PHE A 88 -4.16 -21.53 -15.75
C PHE A 88 -4.42 -22.00 -17.18
N GLY A 89 -3.83 -23.15 -17.52
CA GLY A 89 -4.02 -23.78 -18.81
C GLY A 89 -2.99 -23.36 -19.85
N GLY A 90 -3.20 -23.81 -21.03
CA GLY A 90 -2.30 -23.80 -22.16
C GLY A 90 -1.95 -25.22 -22.58
N GLY A 91 -1.71 -25.44 -23.85
CA GLY A 91 -1.50 -26.79 -24.37
C GLY A 91 -2.71 -27.69 -24.16
N ASN A 92 -2.50 -28.88 -23.59
CA ASN A 92 -3.57 -29.90 -23.44
C ASN A 92 -4.36 -29.79 -22.11
N GLU A 93 -4.03 -28.86 -21.24
CA GLU A 93 -4.66 -28.74 -19.91
C GLU A 93 -6.02 -28.04 -19.94
N THR A 94 -6.31 -27.29 -21.00
CA THR A 94 -7.57 -26.60 -21.20
C THR A 94 -8.15 -26.91 -22.58
N LEU A 95 -9.49 -26.96 -22.65
CA LEU A 95 -10.19 -27.17 -23.91
C LEU A 95 -9.85 -26.07 -24.92
N GLY A 96 -9.29 -26.45 -26.06
CA GLY A 96 -8.83 -25.51 -27.07
C GLY A 96 -7.49 -24.82 -26.80
N GLY A 97 -6.75 -25.27 -25.80
CA GLY A 97 -5.40 -24.71 -25.46
C GLY A 97 -5.39 -23.25 -24.96
N MET A 98 -6.55 -22.70 -24.59
CA MET A 98 -6.67 -21.32 -24.17
C MET A 98 -6.25 -21.13 -22.72
N GLN A 99 -5.39 -20.13 -22.47
CA GLN A 99 -5.05 -19.71 -21.11
C GLN A 99 -6.19 -18.87 -20.50
N ARG A 100 -6.45 -19.10 -19.22
CA ARG A 100 -7.41 -18.31 -18.43
C ARG A 100 -6.69 -17.60 -17.31
N ILE A 101 -7.02 -16.34 -17.07
CA ILE A 101 -6.57 -15.60 -15.90
C ILE A 101 -7.41 -16.07 -14.72
N ILE A 102 -6.75 -16.58 -13.65
CA ILE A 102 -7.39 -17.07 -12.43
C ILE A 102 -7.20 -16.13 -11.25
N GLY A 103 -6.40 -15.08 -11.39
CA GLY A 103 -6.16 -14.07 -10.38
C GLY A 103 -4.92 -13.23 -10.70
N SER A 104 -4.50 -12.44 -9.75
CA SER A 104 -3.24 -11.71 -9.78
C SER A 104 -2.36 -12.11 -8.59
N GLU A 105 -1.07 -12.02 -8.76
CA GLU A 105 -0.14 -12.04 -7.64
C GLU A 105 -0.24 -10.73 -6.85
N PRO A 106 0.09 -10.73 -5.55
CA PRO A 106 0.16 -9.49 -4.80
C PRO A 106 1.27 -8.59 -5.35
N SER A 107 1.07 -7.29 -5.30
CA SER A 107 2.14 -6.32 -5.52
C SER A 107 3.10 -6.31 -4.34
N SER A 108 4.36 -6.00 -4.58
CA SER A 108 5.37 -5.86 -3.53
C SER A 108 5.94 -4.44 -3.51
N PHE A 109 6.36 -4.03 -2.33
CA PHE A 109 7.03 -2.76 -2.11
C PHE A 109 8.29 -2.99 -1.27
N THR A 110 9.37 -2.34 -1.64
CA THR A 110 10.62 -2.33 -0.86
C THR A 110 11.19 -0.93 -0.78
N ALA A 111 11.80 -0.61 0.36
CA ALA A 111 12.51 0.65 0.54
C ALA A 111 13.63 0.50 1.59
N VAL A 112 14.52 1.46 1.64
CA VAL A 112 15.68 1.47 2.53
C VAL A 112 15.57 2.63 3.52
N LEU A 113 15.86 2.36 4.78
CA LEU A 113 16.02 3.33 5.85
C LEU A 113 17.50 3.44 6.18
N ARG A 114 18.12 4.60 5.95
CA ARG A 114 19.55 4.81 6.19
C ARG A 114 19.81 5.63 7.44
N GLY A 115 20.83 5.21 8.20
CA GLY A 115 21.32 5.96 9.34
C GLY A 115 20.32 6.17 10.48
N VAL A 116 19.25 5.35 10.54
CA VAL A 116 18.20 5.53 11.55
C VAL A 116 18.54 4.84 12.87
N PRO A 117 18.15 5.45 14.02
CA PRO A 117 18.36 4.86 15.33
C PRO A 117 17.56 3.56 15.51
N GLN A 118 18.21 2.50 15.99
CA GLN A 118 17.57 1.19 16.18
C GLN A 118 16.46 1.24 17.23
N ALA A 119 16.76 1.81 18.41
CA ALA A 119 15.83 1.77 19.55
C ALA A 119 14.58 2.63 19.33
N SER A 120 14.71 3.80 18.73
CA SER A 120 13.58 4.74 18.60
C SER A 120 12.82 4.63 17.29
N VAL A 121 13.36 3.96 16.28
CA VAL A 121 12.74 3.86 14.96
C VAL A 121 12.51 2.39 14.54
N ILE A 122 13.58 1.59 14.53
CA ILE A 122 13.49 0.23 13.99
C ILE A 122 12.69 -0.70 14.90
N ILE A 123 12.88 -0.62 16.23
CA ILE A 123 12.11 -1.46 17.16
C ILE A 123 10.61 -1.19 17.05
N PRO A 124 10.11 0.07 17.12
CA PRO A 124 8.70 0.35 16.89
C PRO A 124 8.18 -0.09 15.51
N LEU A 125 9.00 0.03 14.45
CA LEU A 125 8.62 -0.48 13.13
C LEU A 125 8.50 -2.01 13.12
N LYS A 126 9.38 -2.72 13.82
CA LYS A 126 9.28 -4.19 13.97
C LYS A 126 8.03 -4.62 14.75
N GLU A 127 7.55 -3.83 15.69
CA GLU A 127 6.29 -4.10 16.39
C GLU A 127 5.08 -4.08 15.44
N LEU A 128 5.11 -3.26 14.38
CA LEU A 128 4.04 -3.23 13.37
C LEU A 128 3.95 -4.53 12.55
N MET A 129 5.00 -5.38 12.56
CA MET A 129 4.96 -6.69 11.89
C MET A 129 3.83 -7.56 12.46
N CYS A 130 3.61 -7.52 13.77
CA CYS A 130 2.51 -8.27 14.40
C CYS A 130 1.13 -7.80 13.93
N GLU A 131 0.95 -6.50 13.72
CA GLU A 131 -0.31 -5.95 13.19
C GLU A 131 -0.53 -6.36 11.72
N ALA A 132 0.53 -6.41 10.92
CA ALA A 132 0.48 -6.88 9.55
C ALA A 132 0.13 -8.37 9.45
N ASP A 133 0.71 -9.21 10.31
CA ASP A 133 0.41 -10.65 10.38
C ASP A 133 -1.05 -10.89 10.80
N ALA A 134 -1.57 -10.07 11.70
CA ALA A 134 -3.00 -10.08 12.04
C ALA A 134 -3.92 -9.58 10.90
N GLY A 135 -3.33 -9.04 9.82
CA GLY A 135 -4.07 -8.52 8.67
C GLY A 135 -4.82 -7.21 8.94
N ASN A 136 -4.40 -6.48 9.96
CA ASN A 136 -5.05 -5.21 10.37
C ASN A 136 -4.16 -3.98 10.12
N LEU A 137 -3.11 -4.09 9.33
CA LEU A 137 -2.23 -2.97 9.00
C LEU A 137 -2.50 -2.45 7.60
N GLY A 138 -2.57 -1.12 7.47
CA GLY A 138 -2.65 -0.41 6.22
C GLY A 138 -1.64 0.70 6.13
N VAL A 139 -1.39 1.20 4.93
CA VAL A 139 -0.40 2.22 4.63
C VAL A 139 -0.97 3.32 3.75
N TYR A 140 -0.51 4.54 3.97
CA TYR A 140 -0.63 5.68 3.05
C TYR A 140 0.77 5.99 2.52
N LEU A 141 0.88 6.25 1.22
CA LEU A 141 2.14 6.62 0.60
C LEU A 141 2.15 8.12 0.33
N PHE A 142 3.26 8.77 0.62
CA PHE A 142 3.47 10.21 0.39
C PHE A 142 4.60 10.39 -0.60
N ASP A 143 4.32 11.14 -1.65
CA ASP A 143 5.31 11.49 -2.65
C ASP A 143 6.06 12.80 -2.33
N GLU A 144 7.02 13.13 -3.16
CA GLU A 144 7.80 14.37 -3.08
C GLU A 144 6.98 15.65 -3.34
N ASN A 145 5.84 15.52 -4.02
CA ASN A 145 4.94 16.63 -4.35
C ASN A 145 3.87 16.86 -3.27
N GLY A 146 3.85 16.02 -2.24
CA GLY A 146 2.85 16.05 -1.17
C GLY A 146 1.54 15.36 -1.52
N LEU A 147 1.49 14.59 -2.60
CA LEU A 147 0.34 13.74 -2.92
C LEU A 147 0.29 12.54 -1.98
N VAL A 148 -0.93 12.09 -1.69
CA VAL A 148 -1.19 10.95 -0.82
C VAL A 148 -1.88 9.85 -1.61
N GLU A 149 -1.29 8.66 -1.65
CA GLU A 149 -1.94 7.49 -2.22
C GLU A 149 -2.70 6.72 -1.14
N ALA A 150 -3.97 6.45 -1.40
CA ALA A 150 -4.91 5.74 -0.54
C ALA A 150 -5.94 4.99 -1.39
N ILE A 151 -6.66 4.04 -0.79
CA ILE A 151 -7.76 3.36 -1.49
C ILE A 151 -9.04 4.16 -1.35
N GLN A 152 -9.66 4.53 -2.46
CA GLN A 152 -10.99 5.13 -2.49
C GLN A 152 -12.07 4.06 -2.29
N ASP A 153 -13.10 4.37 -1.53
CA ASP A 153 -14.27 3.50 -1.39
C ASP A 153 -15.03 3.42 -2.73
N PRO A 154 -15.26 2.23 -3.29
CA PRO A 154 -15.96 2.09 -4.56
C PRO A 154 -17.43 2.56 -4.51
N SER A 155 -18.03 2.59 -3.31
CA SER A 155 -19.42 3.00 -3.11
C SER A 155 -19.57 4.46 -2.71
N VAL A 156 -18.53 5.05 -2.11
CA VAL A 156 -18.54 6.43 -1.60
C VAL A 156 -17.26 7.12 -2.04
N ALA A 157 -17.30 7.78 -3.17
CA ALA A 157 -16.14 8.41 -3.82
C ALA A 157 -15.39 9.47 -2.97
N THR A 158 -15.95 9.88 -1.84
CA THR A 158 -15.34 10.84 -0.92
C THR A 158 -14.60 10.18 0.25
N THR A 159 -14.67 8.84 0.37
CA THR A 159 -14.08 8.10 1.49
C THR A 159 -12.79 7.39 1.05
N PHE A 160 -11.73 7.57 1.84
CA PHE A 160 -10.41 7.01 1.58
C PHE A 160 -9.95 6.15 2.75
N TYR A 161 -9.40 4.99 2.45
CA TYR A 161 -8.87 4.02 3.40
C TYR A 161 -7.36 3.84 3.22
N PRO A 162 -6.64 3.43 4.27
CA PRO A 162 -5.26 3.00 4.10
C PRO A 162 -5.21 1.75 3.21
N ILE A 163 -4.18 1.65 2.38
CA ILE A 163 -3.92 0.50 1.51
C ILE A 163 -3.59 -0.71 2.40
N PRO A 164 -4.38 -1.79 2.39
CA PRO A 164 -4.11 -2.96 3.20
C PRO A 164 -2.78 -3.60 2.80
N ILE A 165 -1.92 -3.81 3.76
CA ILE A 165 -0.65 -4.50 3.55
C ILE A 165 -0.58 -5.79 4.35
N ARG A 166 0.20 -6.73 3.84
CA ARG A 166 0.51 -8.02 4.47
C ARG A 166 1.99 -8.29 4.37
N ALA A 167 2.46 -9.22 5.18
CA ALA A 167 3.86 -9.62 5.17
C ALA A 167 4.83 -8.43 5.34
N PHE A 168 4.43 -7.44 6.17
CA PHE A 168 5.32 -6.34 6.49
C PHE A 168 6.56 -6.86 7.21
N PHE A 169 7.73 -6.53 6.68
CA PHE A 169 9.00 -6.99 7.21
C PHE A 169 9.99 -5.83 7.34
N VAL A 170 10.69 -5.80 8.44
CA VAL A 170 11.77 -4.85 8.72
C VAL A 170 13.06 -5.66 8.89
N GLY A 171 13.95 -5.54 7.91
CA GLY A 171 15.24 -6.22 7.89
C GLY A 171 16.15 -5.77 9.03
N ASP A 172 17.09 -6.63 9.38
CA ASP A 172 18.13 -6.29 10.35
C ASP A 172 19.10 -5.26 9.77
N LYS A 173 19.82 -4.61 10.69
CA LYS A 173 20.79 -3.58 10.35
C LYS A 173 21.93 -4.17 9.52
N VAL A 174 22.20 -3.55 8.40
CA VAL A 174 23.37 -3.84 7.57
C VAL A 174 24.36 -2.70 7.72
N HIS A 175 25.59 -3.03 8.09
CA HIS A 175 26.65 -2.04 8.27
C HIS A 175 27.24 -1.62 6.93
N GLY A 176 27.21 -0.33 6.66
CA GLY A 176 27.76 0.26 5.42
C GLY A 176 29.28 0.42 5.41
N GLY A 177 29.95 0.29 6.55
CA GLY A 177 31.40 0.46 6.67
C GLY A 177 31.81 1.94 6.61
N LEU A 178 32.96 2.22 5.98
CA LEU A 178 33.51 3.56 5.89
C LEU A 178 32.88 4.41 4.78
N GLU A 179 32.28 3.79 3.79
CA GLU A 179 31.85 4.47 2.56
C GLU A 179 30.34 4.73 2.48
N ALA A 180 29.54 4.06 3.33
CA ALA A 180 28.11 4.19 3.31
C ALA A 180 27.52 4.15 4.73
N PRO A 181 26.40 4.84 4.99
CA PRO A 181 25.70 4.72 6.26
C PRO A 181 25.08 3.32 6.40
N ASP A 182 24.90 2.92 7.65
CA ASP A 182 24.15 1.71 7.98
C ASP A 182 22.71 1.80 7.45
N ASN A 183 22.16 0.68 7.06
CA ASN A 183 20.81 0.65 6.51
C ASN A 183 19.97 -0.52 7.06
N ASN A 184 18.66 -0.33 7.02
CA ASN A 184 17.65 -1.36 7.24
C ASN A 184 16.71 -1.35 6.03
N THR A 185 16.27 -2.52 5.59
CA THR A 185 15.27 -2.64 4.52
C THR A 185 13.89 -2.80 5.12
N ILE A 186 12.90 -2.16 4.54
CA ILE A 186 11.48 -2.41 4.80
C ILE A 186 10.83 -2.96 3.55
N SER A 187 9.91 -3.91 3.71
CA SER A 187 9.17 -4.50 2.59
C SER A 187 7.78 -4.97 3.02
N TRP A 188 6.87 -5.01 2.07
CA TRP A 188 5.54 -5.62 2.21
C TRP A 188 4.97 -6.03 0.86
#